data_37446e6cf3993f12c1699cf399397079
#
_entry.id   37446e6cf3993f12c1699cf399397079
#
_cell.length_a   1.000
_cell.length_b   1.000
_cell.length_c   1.000
_cell.angle_alpha   90.00
_cell.angle_beta   90.00
_cell.angle_gamma   90.00
#
_symmetry.space_group_name_H-M   'P 1'
#
loop_
_entity.id
_entity.type
_entity.pdbx_description
1 polymer ?
#
loop_
_entity_poly.entity_id
_entity_poly.type
_entity_poly.pdbx_seq_one_letter_code
_entity_poly.pdbx_strand_id
1 'polypeptide(L)'
;MTDAELNARLRANLLGYRLLQARTGPLRMWERPGVWAFSLPGYEHSIFHHQVLYEDARALAEALAPLEAWYREQGVRDWRVPILPGDVAMEAVLARAGYQLEDVVPGMGLPLEHTPPRLPLGTTLEHPEQLDEVLALNTFFYGGTGVVHLEPWRTRLPARIHAVLIREADRALAGGLSFEQGDTAGIYLVATHPDAHRRGLGALVMRGLHADAYARGCTVAVLQATPMGHGLYRQLGYRELGAWRNWVRRTG
;
A
#
# COMPACT_ATOMS: atom_id res chain seq x y z
N MET A 1 1.44 11.26 20.01
CA MET A 1 1.36 11.40 18.53
C MET A 1 -0.06 11.72 18.13
N THR A 2 -0.27 12.79 17.40
CA THR A 2 -1.57 13.26 16.90
C THR A 2 -1.97 12.54 15.63
N ASP A 3 -3.25 12.60 15.25
CA ASP A 3 -3.73 12.01 14.00
C ASP A 3 -3.16 12.73 12.77
N ALA A 4 -2.88 14.04 12.88
CA ALA A 4 -2.23 14.80 11.83
C ALA A 4 -0.79 14.31 11.56
N GLU A 5 -0.02 14.03 12.62
CA GLU A 5 1.33 13.47 12.50
C GLU A 5 1.30 12.07 11.88
N LEU A 6 0.36 11.21 12.30
CA LEU A 6 0.19 9.88 11.72
C LEU A 6 -0.22 9.94 10.24
N ASN A 7 -1.11 10.86 9.86
CA ASN A 7 -1.49 11.07 8.45
C ASN A 7 -0.30 11.53 7.60
N ALA A 8 0.52 12.45 8.11
CA ALA A 8 1.71 12.90 7.41
C ALA A 8 2.69 11.73 7.17
N ARG A 9 2.86 10.85 8.17
CA ARG A 9 3.68 9.64 8.05
C ARG A 9 3.11 8.64 7.04
N LEU A 10 1.79 8.40 7.09
CA LEU A 10 1.13 7.52 6.11
C LEU A 10 1.33 8.04 4.68
N ARG A 11 1.11 9.35 4.46
CA ARG A 11 1.31 10.00 3.16
C ARG A 11 2.74 9.84 2.67
N ALA A 12 3.73 10.17 3.48
CA ALA A 12 5.14 10.06 3.14
C ALA A 12 5.50 8.60 2.82
N ASN A 13 5.01 7.64 3.62
CA ASN A 13 5.28 6.23 3.42
C ASN A 13 4.66 5.70 2.12
N LEU A 14 3.43 6.07 1.78
CA LEU A 14 2.78 5.69 0.51
C LEU A 14 3.57 6.19 -0.70
N LEU A 15 4.01 7.45 -0.68
CA LEU A 15 4.84 8.02 -1.74
C LEU A 15 6.19 7.30 -1.82
N GLY A 16 6.87 7.13 -0.69
CA GLY A 16 8.16 6.44 -0.62
C GLY A 16 8.10 5.00 -1.12
N TYR A 17 7.02 4.27 -0.81
CA TYR A 17 6.79 2.92 -1.29
C TYR A 17 6.63 2.88 -2.82
N ARG A 18 5.85 3.81 -3.40
CA ARG A 18 5.71 3.92 -4.86
C ARG A 18 7.02 4.31 -5.56
N LEU A 19 7.76 5.26 -4.99
CA LEU A 19 9.08 5.62 -5.51
C LEU A 19 10.06 4.46 -5.47
N LEU A 20 10.04 3.65 -4.41
CA LEU A 20 10.86 2.43 -4.33
C LEU A 20 10.48 1.44 -5.44
N GLN A 21 9.19 1.19 -5.65
CA GLN A 21 8.70 0.32 -6.71
C GLN A 21 9.13 0.81 -8.10
N ALA A 22 9.06 2.10 -8.36
CA ALA A 22 9.50 2.67 -9.64
C ALA A 22 11.02 2.57 -9.85
N ARG A 23 11.80 2.70 -8.78
CA ARG A 23 13.29 2.62 -8.85
C ARG A 23 13.81 1.20 -8.95
N THR A 24 13.06 0.21 -8.48
CA THR A 24 13.50 -1.19 -8.37
C THR A 24 12.67 -2.15 -9.22
N GLY A 25 11.68 -1.65 -9.92
CA GLY A 25 10.73 -2.44 -10.70
C GLY A 25 10.41 -1.83 -12.06
N PRO A 26 9.39 -2.36 -12.75
CA PRO A 26 9.05 -1.99 -14.11
C PRO A 26 8.16 -0.74 -14.21
N LEU A 27 7.81 -0.07 -13.10
CA LEU A 27 6.98 1.13 -13.14
C LEU A 27 7.71 2.26 -13.84
N ARG A 28 7.05 2.88 -14.81
CA ARG A 28 7.45 4.19 -15.34
C ARG A 28 6.96 5.29 -14.42
N MET A 29 7.71 6.35 -14.32
CA MET A 29 7.40 7.50 -13.47
C MET A 29 7.49 8.80 -14.27
N TRP A 30 6.50 9.67 -14.05
CA TRP A 30 6.52 11.07 -14.42
C TRP A 30 6.59 11.90 -13.13
N GLU A 31 7.38 12.95 -13.14
CA GLU A 31 7.64 13.75 -11.94
C GLU A 31 7.66 15.25 -12.27
N ARG A 32 7.03 16.01 -11.40
CA ARG A 32 7.18 17.46 -11.25
C ARG A 32 7.24 17.81 -9.76
N PRO A 33 7.75 18.98 -9.37
CA PRO A 33 7.75 19.38 -7.97
C PRO A 33 6.37 19.25 -7.34
N GLY A 34 6.28 18.40 -6.30
CA GLY A 34 5.04 18.12 -5.55
C GLY A 34 4.04 17.17 -6.22
N VAL A 35 4.35 16.56 -7.39
CA VAL A 35 3.44 15.62 -8.09
C VAL A 35 4.22 14.49 -8.75
N TRP A 36 3.77 13.25 -8.56
CA TRP A 36 4.33 12.03 -9.16
C TRP A 36 3.22 11.20 -9.78
N ALA A 37 3.46 10.69 -10.98
CA ALA A 37 2.57 9.75 -11.62
C ALA A 37 3.31 8.46 -11.98
N PHE A 38 2.62 7.34 -11.88
CA PHE A 38 3.17 6.01 -12.09
C PHE A 38 2.33 5.25 -13.12
N SER A 39 3.00 4.45 -13.95
CA SER A 39 2.39 3.61 -14.96
C SER A 39 3.15 2.29 -15.08
N LEU A 40 2.44 1.19 -15.29
CA LEU A 40 3.03 -0.12 -15.55
C LEU A 40 2.84 -0.50 -17.02
N PRO A 41 3.91 -0.56 -17.82
CA PRO A 41 3.83 -0.99 -19.21
C PRO A 41 3.30 -2.43 -19.36
N GLY A 42 2.45 -2.66 -20.35
CA GLY A 42 1.82 -3.95 -20.59
C GLY A 42 0.55 -4.20 -19.76
N TYR A 43 0.18 -3.25 -18.90
CA TYR A 43 -1.00 -3.34 -18.03
C TYR A 43 -1.86 -2.07 -18.09
N GLU A 44 -1.97 -1.49 -19.28
CA GLU A 44 -2.58 -0.17 -19.52
C GLU A 44 -4.05 -0.09 -19.09
N HIS A 45 -4.72 -1.24 -18.93
CA HIS A 45 -6.11 -1.34 -18.48
C HIS A 45 -6.27 -1.55 -16.96
N SER A 46 -5.16 -1.68 -16.22
CA SER A 46 -5.19 -1.95 -14.79
C SER A 46 -5.03 -0.67 -13.97
N ILE A 47 -6.12 -0.08 -13.56
CA ILE A 47 -6.16 1.17 -12.78
C ILE A 47 -5.29 1.13 -11.52
N PHE A 48 -5.04 -0.05 -10.95
CA PHE A 48 -4.20 -0.22 -9.76
C PHE A 48 -2.74 0.18 -9.98
N HIS A 49 -2.27 0.17 -11.23
CA HIS A 49 -0.89 0.49 -11.58
C HIS A 49 -0.70 1.92 -12.05
N HIS A 50 -1.81 2.64 -12.29
CA HIS A 50 -1.79 4.00 -12.82
C HIS A 50 -2.30 4.95 -11.73
N GLN A 51 -1.36 5.52 -10.98
CA GLN A 51 -1.67 6.33 -9.81
C GLN A 51 -0.88 7.63 -9.82
N VAL A 52 -1.56 8.71 -9.46
CA VAL A 52 -0.93 10.02 -9.22
C VAL A 52 -0.89 10.26 -7.72
N LEU A 53 0.28 10.61 -7.20
CA LEU A 53 0.45 11.07 -5.82
C LEU A 53 0.92 12.52 -5.83
N TYR A 54 0.52 13.29 -4.83
CA TYR A 54 0.87 14.71 -4.75
C TYR A 54 1.13 15.14 -3.30
N GLU A 55 1.93 16.16 -3.15
CA GLU A 55 2.17 16.86 -1.87
C GLU A 55 1.63 18.28 -1.90
N ASP A 56 1.47 18.85 -3.08
CA ASP A 56 0.97 20.19 -3.31
C ASP A 56 -0.27 20.16 -4.20
N ALA A 57 -1.40 20.58 -3.65
CA ALA A 57 -2.69 20.59 -4.35
C ALA A 57 -2.70 21.54 -5.56
N ARG A 58 -1.99 22.69 -5.46
CA ARG A 58 -1.88 23.64 -6.56
C ARG A 58 -1.04 23.04 -7.70
N ALA A 59 0.10 22.43 -7.35
CA ALA A 59 0.94 21.75 -8.33
C ALA A 59 0.18 20.62 -9.04
N LEU A 60 -0.67 19.85 -8.32
CA LEU A 60 -1.52 18.86 -8.96
C LEU A 60 -2.54 19.49 -9.91
N ALA A 61 -3.22 20.57 -9.50
CA ALA A 61 -4.19 21.26 -10.37
C ALA A 61 -3.56 21.75 -11.68
N GLU A 62 -2.35 22.30 -11.60
CA GLU A 62 -1.56 22.77 -12.76
C GLU A 62 -1.01 21.59 -13.60
N ALA A 63 -0.88 20.40 -13.00
CA ALA A 63 -0.35 19.21 -13.64
C ALA A 63 -1.39 18.39 -14.40
N LEU A 64 -2.70 18.59 -14.21
CA LEU A 64 -3.75 17.70 -14.76
C LEU A 64 -3.67 17.52 -16.27
N ALA A 65 -3.49 18.60 -17.05
CA ALA A 65 -3.39 18.52 -18.51
C ALA A 65 -2.11 17.79 -18.98
N PRO A 66 -0.89 18.12 -18.49
CA PRO A 66 0.30 17.35 -18.85
C PRO A 66 0.29 15.90 -18.34
N LEU A 67 -0.38 15.59 -17.22
CA LEU A 67 -0.58 14.22 -16.76
C LEU A 67 -1.46 13.41 -17.73
N GLU A 68 -2.57 14.00 -18.18
CA GLU A 68 -3.44 13.36 -19.17
C GLU A 68 -2.69 13.09 -20.49
N ALA A 69 -1.86 14.03 -20.96
CA ALA A 69 -1.02 13.83 -22.14
C ALA A 69 -0.03 12.67 -21.93
N TRP A 70 0.67 12.66 -20.79
CA TRP A 70 1.62 11.59 -20.47
C TRP A 70 0.97 10.21 -20.40
N TYR A 71 -0.18 10.07 -19.72
CA TYR A 71 -0.90 8.78 -19.66
C TYR A 71 -1.39 8.33 -21.05
N ARG A 72 -1.87 9.25 -21.88
CA ARG A 72 -2.28 8.96 -23.26
C ARG A 72 -1.10 8.45 -24.10
N GLU A 73 0.09 9.05 -23.97
CA GLU A 73 1.31 8.59 -24.63
C GLU A 73 1.73 7.19 -24.19
N GLN A 74 1.38 6.79 -22.96
CA GLN A 74 1.60 5.43 -22.44
C GLN A 74 0.50 4.44 -22.84
N GLY A 75 -0.53 4.88 -23.60
CA GLY A 75 -1.69 4.04 -23.91
C GLY A 75 -2.64 3.80 -22.76
N VAL A 76 -2.45 4.48 -21.63
CA VAL A 76 -3.26 4.36 -20.42
C VAL A 76 -4.54 5.20 -20.58
N ARG A 77 -5.69 4.57 -20.34
CA ARG A 77 -7.00 5.21 -20.43
C ARG A 77 -7.57 5.61 -19.07
N ASP A 78 -7.24 4.83 -18.04
CA ASP A 78 -7.80 4.99 -16.71
C ASP A 78 -6.68 5.12 -15.68
N TRP A 79 -6.72 6.16 -14.88
CA TRP A 79 -5.80 6.34 -13.77
C TRP A 79 -6.51 6.96 -12.57
N ARG A 80 -5.91 6.80 -11.39
CA ARG A 80 -6.49 7.29 -10.14
C ARG A 80 -5.62 8.34 -9.45
N VAL A 81 -6.31 9.22 -8.74
CA VAL A 81 -5.72 10.24 -7.86
C VAL A 81 -6.32 10.04 -6.47
N PRO A 82 -5.57 9.46 -5.51
CA PRO A 82 -5.98 9.43 -4.11
C PRO A 82 -5.91 10.84 -3.53
N ILE A 83 -7.04 11.37 -3.12
CA ILE A 83 -7.12 12.65 -2.44
C ILE A 83 -6.85 12.46 -0.95
N LEU A 84 -6.03 13.33 -0.40
CA LEU A 84 -5.69 13.37 1.02
C LEU A 84 -6.93 13.67 1.86
N PRO A 85 -7.05 13.06 3.06
CA PRO A 85 -8.14 13.38 3.98
C PRO A 85 -8.24 14.88 4.24
N GLY A 86 -9.43 15.44 4.01
CA GLY A 86 -9.71 16.86 4.24
C GLY A 86 -9.40 17.80 3.07
N ASP A 87 -8.82 17.34 1.97
CA ASP A 87 -8.54 18.18 0.78
C ASP A 87 -9.78 18.33 -0.13
N VAL A 88 -10.84 18.96 0.41
CA VAL A 88 -12.12 19.18 -0.29
C VAL A 88 -11.93 20.07 -1.52
N ALA A 89 -10.99 21.00 -1.49
CA ALA A 89 -10.72 21.88 -2.61
C ALA A 89 -10.25 21.08 -3.85
N MET A 90 -9.40 20.09 -3.65
CA MET A 90 -8.91 19.22 -4.73
C MET A 90 -10.03 18.32 -5.28
N GLU A 91 -10.96 17.85 -4.44
CA GLU A 91 -12.14 17.10 -4.93
C GLU A 91 -12.93 17.92 -5.96
N ALA A 92 -13.19 19.20 -5.67
CA ALA A 92 -13.89 20.09 -6.59
C ALA A 92 -13.10 20.34 -7.88
N VAL A 93 -11.77 20.40 -7.83
CA VAL A 93 -10.90 20.54 -9.01
C VAL A 93 -11.00 19.29 -9.88
N LEU A 94 -10.87 18.10 -9.29
CA LEU A 94 -10.94 16.83 -10.03
C LEU A 94 -12.32 16.59 -10.63
N ALA A 95 -13.40 16.91 -9.90
CA ALA A 95 -14.76 16.79 -10.41
C ALA A 95 -14.97 17.66 -11.66
N ARG A 96 -14.50 18.92 -11.62
CA ARG A 96 -14.56 19.81 -12.80
C ARG A 96 -13.71 19.34 -13.97
N ALA A 97 -12.61 18.64 -13.70
CA ALA A 97 -11.76 18.04 -14.71
C ALA A 97 -12.27 16.68 -15.24
N GLY A 98 -13.49 16.27 -14.82
CA GLY A 98 -14.13 15.05 -15.32
C GLY A 98 -13.70 13.76 -14.63
N TYR A 99 -13.04 13.84 -13.47
CA TYR A 99 -12.78 12.68 -12.63
C TYR A 99 -14.05 12.30 -11.84
N GLN A 100 -14.16 11.05 -11.46
CA GLN A 100 -15.26 10.52 -10.68
C GLN A 100 -14.73 9.83 -9.42
N LEU A 101 -15.46 9.96 -8.30
CA LEU A 101 -15.14 9.20 -7.08
C LEU A 101 -15.41 7.71 -7.32
N GLU A 102 -14.40 6.89 -7.12
CA GLU A 102 -14.45 5.42 -7.29
C GLU A 102 -14.70 4.71 -5.96
N ASP A 103 -13.81 4.96 -5.01
CA ASP A 103 -13.86 4.35 -3.69
C ASP A 103 -13.30 5.26 -2.59
N VAL A 104 -13.50 4.82 -1.35
CA VAL A 104 -12.99 5.51 -0.15
C VAL A 104 -12.28 4.50 0.72
N VAL A 105 -11.00 4.78 1.03
CA VAL A 105 -10.13 3.88 1.78
C VAL A 105 -9.70 4.55 3.08
N PRO A 106 -10.02 3.98 4.27
CA PRO A 106 -9.53 4.51 5.54
C PRO A 106 -8.01 4.43 5.64
N GLY A 107 -7.36 5.55 5.92
CA GLY A 107 -6.00 5.57 6.42
C GLY A 107 -6.00 5.23 7.90
N MET A 108 -5.07 4.40 8.36
CA MET A 108 -4.98 4.00 9.76
C MET A 108 -3.55 4.03 10.26
N GLY A 109 -3.37 4.30 11.56
CA GLY A 109 -2.06 4.37 12.21
C GLY A 109 -2.07 3.82 13.63
N LEU A 110 -0.92 3.28 14.03
CA LEU A 110 -0.68 2.66 15.33
C LEU A 110 0.70 3.05 15.84
N PRO A 111 0.85 3.68 17.02
CA PRO A 111 2.12 3.72 17.73
C PRO A 111 2.56 2.29 18.07
N LEU A 112 3.80 1.94 17.73
CA LEU A 112 4.33 0.60 17.98
C LEU A 112 4.83 0.47 19.41
N GLU A 113 4.57 -0.70 19.98
CA GLU A 113 5.09 -1.15 21.26
C GLU A 113 5.70 -2.55 21.10
N HIS A 114 6.62 -2.91 21.97
CA HIS A 114 7.20 -4.25 21.95
C HIS A 114 6.18 -5.31 22.37
N THR A 115 5.58 -5.97 21.39
CA THR A 115 4.61 -7.05 21.65
C THR A 115 4.92 -8.22 20.71
N PRO A 116 5.71 -9.21 21.15
CA PRO A 116 6.02 -10.37 20.33
C PRO A 116 4.75 -11.20 20.06
N PRO A 117 4.60 -11.77 18.86
CA PRO A 117 3.48 -12.64 18.55
C PRO A 117 3.53 -13.93 19.34
N ARG A 118 2.36 -14.39 19.82
CA ARG A 118 2.21 -15.75 20.38
C ARG A 118 1.70 -16.66 19.28
N LEU A 119 2.52 -17.61 18.88
CA LEU A 119 2.18 -18.54 17.80
C LEU A 119 1.36 -19.72 18.32
N PRO A 120 0.32 -20.17 17.58
CA PRO A 120 -0.35 -21.45 17.84
C PRO A 120 0.62 -22.63 17.70
N LEU A 121 0.31 -23.74 18.37
CA LEU A 121 1.09 -24.97 18.24
C LEU A 121 1.11 -25.46 16.79
N GLY A 122 2.28 -25.86 16.30
CA GLY A 122 2.46 -26.34 14.93
C GLY A 122 2.55 -25.25 13.86
N THR A 123 2.59 -23.98 14.25
CA THR A 123 2.85 -22.87 13.32
C THR A 123 4.21 -22.25 13.55
N THR A 124 4.85 -21.78 12.47
CA THR A 124 6.09 -21.00 12.50
C THR A 124 5.86 -19.61 11.93
N LEU A 125 6.64 -18.65 12.42
CA LEU A 125 6.75 -17.31 11.83
C LEU A 125 8.15 -17.18 11.24
N GLU A 126 8.20 -16.82 9.97
CA GLU A 126 9.43 -16.67 9.21
C GLU A 126 9.58 -15.24 8.70
N HIS A 127 10.84 -14.84 8.48
CA HIS A 127 11.22 -13.58 7.84
C HIS A 127 11.90 -13.92 6.51
N PRO A 128 11.12 -14.14 5.44
CA PRO A 128 11.67 -14.56 4.16
C PRO A 128 12.49 -13.42 3.51
N GLU A 129 13.58 -13.78 2.87
CA GLU A 129 14.40 -12.86 2.07
C GLU A 129 13.84 -12.65 0.65
N GLN A 130 12.74 -13.30 0.34
CA GLN A 130 12.07 -13.32 -0.97
C GLN A 130 10.56 -13.16 -0.79
N LEU A 131 9.87 -12.59 -1.78
CA LEU A 131 8.40 -12.37 -1.69
C LEU A 131 7.55 -13.44 -2.36
N ASP A 132 8.12 -14.47 -2.93
CA ASP A 132 7.43 -15.43 -3.77
C ASP A 132 6.10 -15.91 -3.18
N GLU A 133 6.13 -16.42 -1.95
CA GLU A 133 4.96 -16.96 -1.28
C GLU A 133 4.01 -15.87 -0.74
N VAL A 134 4.54 -14.72 -0.32
CA VAL A 134 3.71 -13.57 0.06
C VAL A 134 2.92 -13.05 -1.16
N LEU A 135 3.57 -12.97 -2.33
CA LEU A 135 2.91 -12.58 -3.57
C LEU A 135 1.91 -13.65 -4.04
N ALA A 136 2.24 -14.95 -3.89
CA ALA A 136 1.32 -16.04 -4.20
C ALA A 136 0.04 -15.96 -3.36
N LEU A 137 0.14 -15.72 -2.05
CA LEU A 137 -1.02 -15.49 -1.18
C LEU A 137 -1.87 -14.31 -1.64
N ASN A 138 -1.24 -13.23 -2.12
CA ASN A 138 -1.94 -12.04 -2.58
C ASN A 138 -2.65 -12.24 -3.93
N THR A 139 -2.23 -13.19 -4.76
CA THR A 139 -2.91 -13.46 -6.04
C THR A 139 -4.35 -13.96 -5.86
N PHE A 140 -4.67 -14.57 -4.73
CA PHE A 140 -6.06 -14.96 -4.40
C PHE A 140 -7.00 -13.77 -4.25
N PHE A 141 -6.49 -12.58 -3.90
CA PHE A 141 -7.30 -11.39 -3.64
C PHE A 141 -7.23 -10.37 -4.78
N TYR A 142 -6.05 -10.17 -5.35
CA TYR A 142 -5.81 -9.13 -6.36
C TYR A 142 -5.71 -9.69 -7.79
N GLY A 143 -5.84 -11.00 -7.95
CA GLY A 143 -5.52 -11.67 -9.21
C GLY A 143 -4.02 -11.61 -9.54
N GLY A 144 -3.59 -12.36 -10.54
CA GLY A 144 -2.17 -12.40 -10.93
C GLY A 144 -1.59 -11.05 -11.35
N THR A 145 -2.43 -10.14 -11.84
CA THR A 145 -2.00 -8.81 -12.30
C THR A 145 -1.80 -7.81 -11.16
N GLY A 146 -2.46 -7.98 -10.01
CA GLY A 146 -2.45 -7.00 -8.92
C GLY A 146 -1.08 -6.79 -8.27
N VAL A 147 -0.19 -7.78 -8.34
CA VAL A 147 1.14 -7.76 -7.71
C VAL A 147 2.29 -7.86 -8.71
N VAL A 148 2.01 -7.90 -10.01
CA VAL A 148 3.01 -8.11 -11.06
C VAL A 148 4.13 -7.06 -11.08
N HIS A 149 3.86 -5.85 -10.66
CA HIS A 149 4.87 -4.79 -10.54
C HIS A 149 5.94 -5.08 -9.48
N LEU A 150 5.72 -6.08 -8.62
CA LEU A 150 6.66 -6.54 -7.58
C LEU A 150 7.44 -7.81 -8.00
N GLU A 151 7.29 -8.29 -9.24
CA GLU A 151 8.03 -9.45 -9.75
C GLU A 151 9.55 -9.39 -9.49
N PRO A 152 10.24 -8.23 -9.62
CA PRO A 152 11.66 -8.16 -9.28
C PRO A 152 11.99 -8.45 -7.82
N TRP A 153 11.01 -8.33 -6.91
CA TRP A 153 11.21 -8.59 -5.48
C TRP A 153 10.98 -10.06 -5.10
N ARG A 154 10.53 -10.91 -6.05
CA ARG A 154 10.40 -12.36 -5.82
C ARG A 154 11.71 -13.00 -5.39
N THR A 155 12.80 -12.60 -6.02
CA THR A 155 14.11 -13.22 -5.81
C THR A 155 15.00 -12.44 -4.83
N ARG A 156 14.72 -11.16 -4.61
CA ARG A 156 15.50 -10.32 -3.71
C ARG A 156 14.68 -9.12 -3.22
N LEU A 157 14.61 -8.98 -1.90
CA LEU A 157 13.98 -7.81 -1.27
C LEU A 157 14.88 -6.57 -1.33
N PRO A 158 14.33 -5.39 -1.62
CA PRO A 158 15.01 -4.12 -1.33
C PRO A 158 15.24 -3.97 0.18
N ALA A 159 16.35 -3.33 0.57
CA ALA A 159 16.80 -3.24 1.96
C ALA A 159 15.78 -2.67 2.97
N ARG A 160 14.77 -1.92 2.51
CA ARG A 160 13.71 -1.32 3.35
C ARG A 160 12.39 -2.10 3.32
N ILE A 161 12.38 -3.26 2.67
CA ILE A 161 11.22 -4.15 2.62
C ILE A 161 11.52 -5.35 3.50
N HIS A 162 10.60 -5.64 4.41
CA HIS A 162 10.68 -6.78 5.30
C HIS A 162 9.38 -7.56 5.21
N ALA A 163 9.45 -8.86 5.21
CA ALA A 163 8.29 -9.73 5.07
C ALA A 163 8.13 -10.64 6.27
N VAL A 164 6.91 -11.04 6.54
CA VAL A 164 6.54 -12.06 7.52
C VAL A 164 5.69 -13.11 6.82
N LEU A 165 5.97 -14.36 7.11
CA LEU A 165 5.23 -15.51 6.62
C LEU A 165 4.87 -16.43 7.79
N ILE A 166 3.63 -16.89 7.83
CA ILE A 166 3.15 -17.90 8.78
C ILE A 166 2.97 -19.21 8.03
N ARG A 167 3.64 -20.26 8.53
CA ARG A 167 3.54 -21.62 7.99
C ARG A 167 2.92 -22.59 8.97
N GLU A 168 2.35 -23.62 8.41
CA GLU A 168 1.96 -24.86 9.08
C GLU A 168 2.54 -26.01 8.24
N ALA A 169 3.45 -26.78 8.81
CA ALA A 169 4.35 -27.66 8.06
C ALA A 169 5.02 -26.87 6.90
N ASP A 170 4.97 -27.41 5.68
CA ASP A 170 5.58 -26.77 4.49
C ASP A 170 4.67 -25.79 3.75
N ARG A 171 3.46 -25.50 4.28
CA ARG A 171 2.46 -24.67 3.61
C ARG A 171 2.46 -23.25 4.18
N ALA A 172 2.65 -22.26 3.32
CA ALA A 172 2.42 -20.86 3.63
C ALA A 172 0.92 -20.59 3.76
N LEU A 173 0.49 -20.07 4.92
CA LEU A 173 -0.93 -19.85 5.22
C LEU A 173 -1.29 -18.37 5.28
N ALA A 174 -0.38 -17.51 5.69
CA ALA A 174 -0.59 -16.08 5.75
C ALA A 174 0.74 -15.34 5.65
N GLY A 175 0.72 -14.14 5.11
CA GLY A 175 1.92 -13.32 4.99
C GLY A 175 1.59 -11.86 4.75
N GLY A 176 2.62 -11.04 4.78
CA GLY A 176 2.54 -9.62 4.53
C GLY A 176 3.93 -9.00 4.51
N LEU A 177 4.00 -7.73 4.17
CA LEU A 177 5.27 -6.99 4.19
C LEU A 177 5.13 -5.63 4.89
N SER A 178 6.25 -5.11 5.37
CA SER A 178 6.43 -3.72 5.77
C SER A 178 7.45 -3.02 4.87
N PHE A 179 7.20 -1.73 4.64
CA PHE A 179 8.15 -0.81 4.03
C PHE A 179 8.55 0.24 5.06
N GLU A 180 9.85 0.38 5.30
CA GLU A 180 10.38 1.30 6.28
C GLU A 180 10.80 2.63 5.66
N GLN A 181 10.31 3.72 6.27
CA GLN A 181 10.73 5.08 5.92
C GLN A 181 10.91 5.90 7.20
N GLY A 182 12.17 6.22 7.51
CA GLY A 182 12.52 6.78 8.81
C GLY A 182 12.12 5.82 9.94
N ASP A 183 11.36 6.29 10.90
CA ASP A 183 10.83 5.52 12.02
C ASP A 183 9.39 4.99 11.79
N THR A 184 8.94 4.93 10.55
CA THR A 184 7.60 4.52 10.16
C THR A 184 7.61 3.26 9.32
N ALA A 185 6.86 2.25 9.73
CA ALA A 185 6.58 1.04 8.97
C ALA A 185 5.21 1.13 8.27
N GLY A 186 5.19 1.22 6.96
CA GLY A 186 3.96 1.04 6.18
C GLY A 186 3.68 -0.46 6.00
N ILE A 187 2.45 -0.89 6.26
CA ILE A 187 2.06 -2.29 6.16
C ILE A 187 1.30 -2.52 4.84
N TYR A 188 1.74 -3.53 4.09
CA TYR A 188 1.23 -3.85 2.76
C TYR A 188 1.05 -5.35 2.56
N LEU A 189 0.21 -5.74 1.62
CA LEU A 189 0.04 -7.10 1.11
C LEU A 189 -0.24 -8.14 2.20
N VAL A 190 -0.96 -7.77 3.25
CA VAL A 190 -1.39 -8.72 4.29
C VAL A 190 -2.49 -9.61 3.72
N ALA A 191 -2.20 -10.90 3.57
CA ALA A 191 -3.12 -11.89 3.03
C ALA A 191 -3.09 -13.18 3.85
N THR A 192 -4.22 -13.89 3.87
CA THR A 192 -4.36 -15.21 4.48
C THR A 192 -4.99 -16.14 3.45
N HIS A 193 -4.40 -17.32 3.26
CA HIS A 193 -4.94 -18.33 2.34
C HIS A 193 -6.43 -18.59 2.62
N PRO A 194 -7.31 -18.72 1.63
CA PRO A 194 -8.75 -18.91 1.83
C PRO A 194 -9.11 -20.05 2.82
N ASP A 195 -8.43 -21.19 2.72
CA ASP A 195 -8.67 -22.35 3.60
C ASP A 195 -8.27 -22.11 5.07
N ALA A 196 -7.51 -21.04 5.34
CA ALA A 196 -6.98 -20.72 6.66
C ALA A 196 -7.65 -19.46 7.26
N HIS A 197 -8.71 -18.97 6.65
CA HIS A 197 -9.47 -17.82 7.16
C HIS A 197 -10.06 -18.12 8.55
N ARG A 198 -10.30 -17.06 9.32
CA ARG A 198 -10.90 -17.09 10.68
C ARG A 198 -10.09 -17.86 11.73
N ARG A 199 -8.84 -18.21 11.45
CA ARG A 199 -7.89 -18.83 12.39
C ARG A 199 -7.00 -17.80 13.12
N GLY A 200 -7.25 -16.50 12.95
CA GLY A 200 -6.45 -15.43 13.56
C GLY A 200 -5.07 -15.19 12.91
N LEU A 201 -4.77 -15.84 11.79
CA LEU A 201 -3.44 -15.78 11.16
C LEU A 201 -3.08 -14.36 10.67
N GLY A 202 -4.06 -13.59 10.16
CA GLY A 202 -3.84 -12.19 9.78
C GLY A 202 -3.37 -11.33 10.97
N ALA A 203 -3.92 -11.57 12.17
CA ALA A 203 -3.45 -10.89 13.38
C ALA A 203 -2.02 -11.29 13.76
N LEU A 204 -1.64 -12.54 13.54
CA LEU A 204 -0.27 -13.02 13.79
C LEU A 204 0.73 -12.39 12.81
N VAL A 205 0.39 -12.30 11.52
CA VAL A 205 1.21 -11.59 10.52
C VAL A 205 1.42 -10.15 10.95
N MET A 206 0.34 -9.43 11.31
CA MET A 206 0.44 -8.04 11.76
C MET A 206 1.34 -7.88 12.98
N ARG A 207 1.15 -8.72 14.01
CA ARG A 207 2.01 -8.69 15.21
C ARG A 207 3.47 -9.02 14.88
N GLY A 208 3.71 -9.95 13.97
CA GLY A 208 5.05 -10.26 13.48
C GLY A 208 5.70 -9.05 12.81
N LEU A 209 5.01 -8.40 11.89
CA LEU A 209 5.48 -7.18 11.22
C LEU A 209 5.71 -6.03 12.20
N HIS A 210 4.84 -5.87 13.22
CA HIS A 210 5.02 -4.84 14.26
C HIS A 210 6.27 -5.11 15.13
N ALA A 211 6.44 -6.34 15.60
CA ALA A 211 7.57 -6.71 16.44
C ALA A 211 8.90 -6.55 15.69
N ASP A 212 8.92 -6.96 14.44
CA ASP A 212 10.07 -6.86 13.56
C ASP A 212 10.41 -5.38 13.24
N ALA A 213 9.42 -4.56 12.88
CA ALA A 213 9.59 -3.13 12.65
C ALA A 213 10.06 -2.38 13.92
N TYR A 214 9.47 -2.71 15.09
CA TYR A 214 9.88 -2.14 16.36
C TYR A 214 11.33 -2.49 16.71
N ALA A 215 11.74 -3.74 16.49
CA ALA A 215 13.12 -4.17 16.73
C ALA A 215 14.15 -3.43 15.84
N ARG A 216 13.73 -2.93 14.67
CA ARG A 216 14.54 -2.09 13.78
C ARG A 216 14.44 -0.59 14.07
N GLY A 217 13.70 -0.19 15.10
CA GLY A 217 13.59 1.21 15.55
C GLY A 217 12.39 1.97 14.98
N CYS A 218 11.44 1.31 14.30
CA CYS A 218 10.19 1.96 13.94
C CYS A 218 9.34 2.23 15.19
N THR A 219 8.76 3.41 15.27
CA THR A 219 7.88 3.83 16.36
C THR A 219 6.41 3.84 15.98
N VAL A 220 6.11 3.72 14.68
CA VAL A 220 4.76 3.80 14.12
C VAL A 220 4.56 2.80 13.01
N ALA A 221 3.39 2.16 12.98
CA ALA A 221 2.87 1.45 11.83
C ALA A 221 1.70 2.22 11.19
N VAL A 222 1.68 2.28 9.85
CA VAL A 222 0.61 2.92 9.07
C VAL A 222 0.14 2.00 7.95
N LEU A 223 -1.13 2.14 7.54
CA LEU A 223 -1.70 1.38 6.44
C LEU A 223 -2.94 2.07 5.84
N GLN A 224 -3.35 1.62 4.68
CA GLN A 224 -4.69 1.84 4.13
C GLN A 224 -5.50 0.55 4.28
N ALA A 225 -6.68 0.64 4.90
CA ALA A 225 -7.46 -0.54 5.22
C ALA A 225 -8.45 -0.89 4.10
N THR A 226 -8.41 -2.14 3.65
CA THR A 226 -9.50 -2.70 2.85
C THR A 226 -10.74 -2.95 3.74
N PRO A 227 -11.95 -3.01 3.18
CA PRO A 227 -13.16 -3.35 3.97
C PRO A 227 -13.00 -4.65 4.77
N MET A 228 -12.34 -5.66 4.20
CA MET A 228 -12.10 -6.95 4.85
C MET A 228 -11.11 -6.86 6.03
N GLY A 229 -10.06 -6.04 5.90
CA GLY A 229 -9.02 -5.90 6.92
C GLY A 229 -9.36 -4.90 8.04
N HIS A 230 -10.29 -3.98 7.80
CA HIS A 230 -10.58 -2.86 8.71
C HIS A 230 -10.89 -3.29 10.15
N GLY A 231 -11.76 -4.31 10.32
CA GLY A 231 -12.11 -4.83 11.64
C GLY A 231 -10.92 -5.42 12.39
N LEU A 232 -10.02 -6.11 11.68
CA LEU A 232 -8.77 -6.64 12.23
C LEU A 232 -7.87 -5.51 12.74
N TYR A 233 -7.67 -4.48 11.95
CA TYR A 233 -6.76 -3.38 12.32
C TYR A 233 -7.29 -2.59 13.52
N ARG A 234 -8.60 -2.37 13.61
CA ARG A 234 -9.22 -1.77 14.81
C ARG A 234 -8.99 -2.64 16.07
N GLN A 235 -9.15 -3.95 15.97
CA GLN A 235 -8.88 -4.87 17.09
C GLN A 235 -7.40 -4.87 17.51
N LEU A 236 -6.48 -4.57 16.61
CA LEU A 236 -5.05 -4.43 16.90
C LEU A 236 -4.68 -3.02 17.44
N GLY A 237 -5.66 -2.12 17.61
CA GLY A 237 -5.44 -0.81 18.19
C GLY A 237 -5.15 0.30 17.17
N TYR A 238 -5.24 0.04 15.88
CA TYR A 238 -5.10 1.10 14.88
C TYR A 238 -6.22 2.13 15.01
N ARG A 239 -5.85 3.40 14.94
CA ARG A 239 -6.77 4.53 14.87
C ARG A 239 -7.03 4.92 13.41
N GLU A 240 -8.27 5.29 13.11
CA GLU A 240 -8.61 5.87 11.81
C GLU A 240 -8.09 7.31 11.72
N LEU A 241 -7.39 7.62 10.64
CA LEU A 241 -6.74 8.90 10.40
C LEU A 241 -7.50 9.77 9.39
N GLY A 242 -8.61 9.27 8.89
CA GLY A 242 -9.42 9.89 7.87
C GLY A 242 -9.52 9.04 6.60
N ALA A 243 -10.38 9.48 5.70
CA ALA A 243 -10.74 8.76 4.49
C ALA A 243 -9.96 9.29 3.28
N TRP A 244 -9.21 8.42 2.66
CA TRP A 244 -8.58 8.68 1.37
C TRP A 244 -9.59 8.40 0.27
N ARG A 245 -9.86 9.36 -0.57
CA ARG A 245 -10.88 9.30 -1.62
C ARG A 245 -10.20 9.12 -2.96
N ASN A 246 -10.37 7.95 -3.58
CA ASN A 246 -9.78 7.63 -4.87
C ASN A 246 -10.67 8.17 -5.98
N TRP A 247 -10.19 9.17 -6.68
CA TRP A 247 -10.82 9.74 -7.86
C TRP A 247 -10.19 9.17 -9.11
N VAL A 248 -11.01 8.84 -10.09
CA VAL A 248 -10.59 8.15 -11.31
C VAL A 248 -10.92 8.99 -12.53
N ARG A 249 -9.95 9.13 -13.41
CA ARG A 249 -10.14 9.61 -14.78
C ARG A 249 -10.37 8.41 -15.68
N ARG A 250 -11.48 8.43 -16.43
CA ARG A 250 -11.75 7.45 -17.48
C ARG A 250 -11.87 8.21 -18.80
N THR A 251 -11.09 7.82 -19.80
CA THR A 251 -11.03 8.55 -21.08
C THR A 251 -11.80 7.86 -22.21
N GLY A 252 -12.54 6.77 -21.91
CA GLY A 252 -13.42 6.07 -22.87
C GLY A 252 -12.69 5.08 -23.76
#